data_dd4ff9418dc365ef360b9bc678e390ec
#
_entry.id   dd4ff9418dc365ef360b9bc678e390ec
#
_cell.length_a   1.000
_cell.length_b   1.000
_cell.length_c   1.000
_cell.angle_alpha   90.00
_cell.angle_beta   90.00
_cell.angle_gamma   90.00
#
_symmetry.space_group_name_H-M   'P 1'
#
loop_
_entity.id
_entity.type
_entity.pdbx_description
1 polymer ?
#
loop_
_entity_poly.entity_id
_entity_poly.type
_entity_poly.pdbx_seq_one_letter_code
_entity_poly.pdbx_strand_id
1 'polypeptide(L)' 'NEQGGCDFIASDAEGGVRCIQACYDDDPDLMQTKTDGLLWALRQTGASRGTIVTADRNDRIDAENFEIEVIDADTFLGGY' A
#
# COMPACT_ATOMS: atom_id res chain seq x y z
N ASN A 1 -14.29 2.48 4.91
CA ASN A 1 -14.89 2.51 3.60
C ASN A 1 -14.73 1.15 2.90
N GLU A 2 -15.85 0.52 2.57
CA GLU A 2 -15.82 -0.82 2.00
C GLU A 2 -15.48 -0.84 0.52
N GLN A 3 -15.56 0.29 -0.12
CA GLN A 3 -15.38 0.36 -1.58
C GLN A 3 -13.93 0.45 -1.97
N GLY A 4 -13.07 0.75 -1.05
CA GLY A 4 -11.67 0.91 -1.33
C GLY A 4 -11.10 2.06 -0.52
N GLY A 5 -9.90 2.46 -0.86
CA GLY A 5 -9.18 3.48 -0.14
C GLY A 5 -7.99 2.88 0.58
N CYS A 6 -7.24 3.69 1.26
CA CYS A 6 -6.07 3.23 1.99
C CYS A 6 -6.26 3.52 3.47
N ASP A 7 -5.54 2.75 4.31
CA ASP A 7 -5.65 2.91 5.75
C ASP A 7 -5.16 4.28 6.19
N PHE A 8 -4.11 4.78 5.54
CA PHE A 8 -3.68 6.15 5.78
C PHE A 8 -2.91 6.68 4.58
N ILE A 9 -2.85 7.99 4.50
CA ILE A 9 -2.19 8.71 3.43
C ILE A 9 -1.09 9.54 4.07
N ALA A 10 0.11 9.46 3.51
CA ALA A 10 1.24 10.23 4.00
C ALA A 10 1.80 11.10 2.89
N SER A 11 2.31 12.27 3.25
CA SER A 11 3.02 13.12 2.31
C SER A 11 4.51 12.98 2.55
N ASP A 12 5.29 12.90 1.48
CA ASP A 12 6.72 12.85 1.62
C ASP A 12 7.33 14.26 1.62
N ALA A 13 8.64 14.33 1.83
CA ALA A 13 9.32 15.62 1.96
C ALA A 13 9.34 16.42 0.65
N GLU A 14 9.05 15.75 -0.45
CA GLU A 14 9.08 16.39 -1.77
C GLU A 14 7.69 16.79 -2.25
N GLY A 15 6.69 16.67 -1.38
CA GLY A 15 5.34 17.02 -1.73
C GLY A 15 4.56 15.91 -2.40
N GLY A 16 5.14 14.72 -2.51
CA GLY A 16 4.44 13.58 -3.07
C GLY A 16 3.45 12.98 -2.07
N VAL A 17 2.54 12.18 -2.59
CA VAL A 17 1.54 11.52 -1.77
C VAL A 17 1.76 10.01 -1.84
N ARG A 18 1.73 9.35 -0.70
CA ARG A 18 1.89 7.91 -0.59
C ARG A 18 0.67 7.34 0.12
N CYS A 19 0.08 6.32 -0.46
CA CYS A 19 -1.03 5.60 0.14
C CYS A 19 -0.50 4.32 0.78
N ILE A 20 -0.95 4.01 1.98
CA ILE A 20 -0.44 2.89 2.77
C ILE A 20 -1.61 2.04 3.25
N GLN A 21 -1.52 0.74 3.01
CA GLN A 21 -2.48 -0.26 3.49
C GLN A 21 -1.77 -1.23 4.40
N ALA A 22 -2.46 -1.70 5.43
CA ALA A 22 -1.95 -2.76 6.28
C ALA A 22 -2.69 -4.06 5.97
N CYS A 23 -1.96 -5.16 5.83
CA CYS A 23 -2.54 -6.46 5.55
C CYS A 23 -1.72 -7.53 6.26
N TYR A 24 -2.13 -7.89 7.47
CA TYR A 24 -1.39 -8.83 8.31
C TYR A 24 -1.87 -10.26 8.18
N ASP A 25 -2.90 -10.50 7.38
CA ASP A 25 -3.44 -11.83 7.15
C ASP A 25 -2.87 -12.39 5.85
N ASP A 26 -2.57 -13.68 5.84
CA ASP A 26 -2.03 -14.36 4.66
C ASP A 26 -3.08 -14.74 3.63
N ASP A 27 -4.34 -14.42 3.86
CA ASP A 27 -5.41 -14.75 2.94
C ASP A 27 -5.20 -14.04 1.60
N PRO A 28 -5.05 -14.78 0.49
CA PRO A 28 -4.86 -14.15 -0.82
C PRO A 28 -6.03 -13.27 -1.25
N ASP A 29 -7.25 -13.62 -0.86
CA ASP A 29 -8.42 -12.82 -1.19
C ASP A 29 -8.37 -11.47 -0.47
N LEU A 30 -7.91 -11.46 0.78
CA LEU A 30 -7.77 -10.23 1.52
C LEU A 30 -6.66 -9.37 0.92
N MET A 31 -5.54 -9.99 0.54
CA MET A 31 -4.45 -9.26 -0.11
C MET A 31 -4.94 -8.61 -1.41
N GLN A 32 -5.75 -9.33 -2.19
CA GLN A 32 -6.29 -8.79 -3.42
C GLN A 32 -7.21 -7.60 -3.13
N THR A 33 -8.05 -7.72 -2.11
CA THR A 33 -8.95 -6.64 -1.71
C THR A 33 -8.16 -5.40 -1.29
N LYS A 34 -7.10 -5.59 -0.51
CA LYS A 34 -6.26 -4.48 -0.07
C LYS A 34 -5.53 -3.85 -1.24
N THR A 35 -5.05 -4.66 -2.17
CA THR A 35 -4.38 -4.16 -3.37
C THR A 35 -5.35 -3.33 -4.22
N ASP A 36 -6.56 -3.82 -4.41
CA ASP A 36 -7.57 -3.10 -5.19
C ASP A 36 -7.93 -1.77 -4.55
N GLY A 37 -8.07 -1.76 -3.22
CA GLY A 37 -8.35 -0.52 -2.49
C GLY A 37 -7.21 0.48 -2.61
N LEU A 38 -5.98 -0.01 -2.56
CA LEU A 38 -4.81 0.84 -2.72
C LEU A 38 -4.75 1.44 -4.13
N LEU A 39 -4.99 0.63 -5.15
CA LEU A 39 -5.03 1.13 -6.53
C LEU A 39 -6.10 2.19 -6.71
N TRP A 40 -7.27 1.96 -6.11
CA TRP A 40 -8.34 2.95 -6.15
C TRP A 40 -7.87 4.28 -5.55
N ALA A 41 -7.23 4.21 -4.38
CA ALA A 41 -6.74 5.41 -3.70
C ALA A 41 -5.66 6.11 -4.50
N LEU A 42 -4.77 5.36 -5.14
CA LEU A 42 -3.73 5.93 -5.97
C LEU A 42 -4.33 6.72 -7.15
N ARG A 43 -5.37 6.16 -7.75
CA ARG A 43 -6.06 6.86 -8.84
C ARG A 43 -6.73 8.15 -8.37
N GLN A 44 -7.32 8.12 -7.17
CA GLN A 44 -8.04 9.27 -6.63
C GLN A 44 -7.09 10.40 -6.18
N THR A 45 -5.93 10.05 -5.66
CA THR A 45 -5.00 11.04 -5.12
C THR A 45 -3.96 11.50 -6.12
N GLY A 46 -3.85 10.82 -7.25
CA GLY A 46 -2.79 11.13 -8.22
C GLY A 46 -1.42 10.63 -7.82
N ALA A 47 -1.32 9.88 -6.74
CA ALA A 47 -0.05 9.29 -6.32
C ALA A 47 0.35 8.19 -7.29
N SER A 48 1.66 7.96 -7.45
CA SER A 48 2.17 6.91 -8.33
C SER A 48 2.69 5.71 -7.56
N ARG A 49 2.80 5.79 -6.25
CA ARG A 49 3.36 4.74 -5.40
C ARG A 49 2.46 4.44 -4.24
N GLY A 50 2.43 3.16 -3.88
CA GLY A 50 1.71 2.71 -2.70
C GLY A 50 2.54 1.73 -1.92
N THR A 51 2.14 1.47 -0.68
CA THR A 51 2.81 0.53 0.20
C THR A 51 1.78 -0.35 0.88
N ILE A 52 2.04 -1.65 0.94
CA ILE A 52 1.26 -2.58 1.73
C ILE A 52 2.17 -3.13 2.82
N VAL A 53 1.79 -2.92 4.07
CA VAL A 53 2.55 -3.40 5.22
C VAL A 53 1.99 -4.74 5.65
N THR A 54 2.85 -5.75 5.72
CA THR A 54 2.44 -7.12 6.09
C THR A 54 3.14 -7.53 7.38
N ALA A 55 2.78 -8.73 7.87
CA ALA A 55 3.43 -9.27 9.06
C ALA A 55 4.89 -9.68 8.77
N ASP A 56 5.12 -10.35 7.64
CA ASP A 56 6.43 -10.94 7.38
C ASP A 56 6.76 -11.11 5.90
N ARG A 57 6.12 -10.34 5.03
CA ARG A 57 6.29 -10.53 3.59
C ARG A 57 6.90 -9.29 2.94
N ASN A 58 7.80 -9.52 1.99
CA ASN A 58 8.38 -8.46 1.18
C ASN A 58 8.21 -8.82 -0.29
N ASP A 59 7.70 -7.90 -1.09
CA ASP A 59 7.42 -8.14 -2.49
C ASP A 59 7.24 -6.82 -3.20
N ARG A 60 6.98 -6.87 -4.49
CA ARG A 60 6.67 -5.69 -5.28
C ARG A 60 5.57 -6.05 -6.29
N ILE A 61 4.62 -5.15 -6.44
CA ILE A 61 3.52 -5.32 -7.38
C ILE A 61 3.53 -4.13 -8.34
N ASP A 62 3.57 -4.41 -9.64
CA ASP A 62 3.41 -3.38 -10.66
C ASP A 62 2.05 -3.60 -11.31
N ALA A 63 1.16 -2.62 -11.19
CA ALA A 63 -0.18 -2.72 -11.72
C ALA A 63 -0.67 -1.34 -12.15
N GLU A 64 -1.29 -1.24 -13.31
CA GLU A 64 -1.93 -0.01 -13.80
C GLU A 64 -0.97 1.18 -13.82
N ASN A 65 0.31 0.93 -14.06
CA ASN A 65 1.37 1.96 -14.05
C ASN A 65 1.68 2.50 -12.66
N PHE A 66 1.18 1.84 -11.61
CA PHE A 66 1.53 2.16 -10.23
C PHE A 66 2.55 1.16 -9.71
N GLU A 67 3.36 1.62 -8.79
CA GLU A 67 4.37 0.79 -8.14
C GLU A 67 3.94 0.59 -6.68
N ILE A 68 3.73 -0.65 -6.28
CA ILE A 68 3.30 -0.99 -4.93
C ILE A 68 4.39 -1.81 -4.28
N GLU A 69 4.90 -1.32 -3.17
CA GLU A 69 5.87 -2.02 -2.36
C GLU A 69 5.16 -2.78 -1.25
N VAL A 70 5.43 -4.08 -1.16
CA VAL A 70 4.95 -4.91 -0.07
C VAL A 70 6.11 -5.10 0.89
N ILE A 71 5.94 -4.68 2.15
CA ILE A 71 7.03 -4.64 3.11
C ILE A 71 6.54 -5.15 4.45
N ASP A 72 7.40 -5.88 5.18
CA ASP A 72 7.03 -6.35 6.51
C ASP A 72 7.03 -5.21 7.51
N ALA A 73 6.24 -5.37 8.58
CA ALA A 73 6.04 -4.32 9.56
C ALA A 73 7.34 -3.96 10.28
N ASP A 74 8.17 -4.95 10.60
CA ASP A 74 9.43 -4.69 11.29
C ASP A 74 10.33 -3.76 10.46
N THR A 75 10.45 -4.04 9.16
CA THR A 75 11.23 -3.20 8.27
C THR A 75 10.59 -1.83 8.12
N PHE A 76 9.27 -1.79 7.97
CA PHE A 76 8.56 -0.54 7.79
C PHE A 76 8.72 0.38 8.99
N LEU A 77 8.62 -0.17 10.21
CA LEU A 77 8.67 0.62 11.44
C LEU A 77 10.09 0.86 11.93
N GLY A 78 10.99 -0.08 11.70
CA GLY A 78 12.34 -0.03 12.24
C GLY A 78 13.44 0.14 11.22
N GLY A 79 13.12 0.23 9.96
CA GLY A 79 14.10 0.28 8.87
C GLY A 79 14.68 1.66 8.59
N TYR A 80 14.49 2.57 9.49
CA TYR A 80 14.95 3.94 9.31
C TYR A 80 16.18 4.25 10.11
#